data_5fd5ecafd810f00f96d6de62c0a142f7
#
_entry.id   5fd5ecafd810f00f96d6de62c0a142f7
#
_cell.length_a   1.000
_cell.length_b   1.000
_cell.length_c   1.000
_cell.angle_alpha   90.00
_cell.angle_beta   90.00
_cell.angle_gamma   90.00
#
_symmetry.space_group_name_H-M   'P 1'
#
loop_
_entity.id
_entity.type
_entity.pdbx_description
1 polymer ?
#
loop_
_entity_poly.entity_id
_entity_poly.type
_entity_poly.pdbx_seq_one_letter_code
_entity_poly.pdbx_strand_id
1 'polypeptide(L)'
;MKNLLVAQSGGPSAAINATITGVIDAGIESGRVGHVYGALNGIKGVLNENFVNLDEVCDTKEKRDLLAITPAAALGSCRWKLGDPKENAEEFEEIIRILRKNDIGYFIYTGGNDSMDTVYKLSVYCEEHNIDDIKVMGAPKTIDNDLGETDHCLSLIHI
;
A
#
# COMPACT_ATOMS: atom_id res chain seq x y z
N MET A 1 -16.49 -9.13 -7.23
CA MET A 1 -15.49 -8.06 -7.55
C MET A 1 -14.28 -8.32 -6.68
N LYS A 2 -13.09 -8.08 -7.16
CA LYS A 2 -11.86 -8.20 -6.36
C LYS A 2 -11.78 -7.08 -5.31
N ASN A 3 -11.13 -7.38 -4.19
CA ASN A 3 -10.87 -6.42 -3.13
C ASN A 3 -9.60 -5.62 -3.40
N LEU A 4 -9.49 -4.45 -2.78
CA LEU A 4 -8.29 -3.62 -2.77
C LEU A 4 -7.67 -3.66 -1.37
N LEU A 5 -6.37 -3.86 -1.32
CA LEU A 5 -5.56 -3.76 -0.10
C LEU A 5 -4.60 -2.58 -0.23
N VAL A 6 -4.59 -1.71 0.77
CA VAL A 6 -3.59 -0.65 0.89
C VAL A 6 -2.74 -0.84 2.13
N ALA A 7 -1.45 -0.57 2.02
CA ALA A 7 -0.52 -0.63 3.13
C ALA A 7 0.35 0.63 3.19
N GLN A 8 0.83 0.96 4.38
CA GLN A 8 1.74 2.08 4.64
C GLN A 8 3.07 1.58 5.16
N SER A 9 4.16 2.23 4.78
CA SER A 9 5.49 1.97 5.30
C SER A 9 6.37 3.22 5.26
N GLY A 10 7.54 3.13 5.88
CA GLY A 10 8.48 4.25 6.01
C GLY A 10 8.10 5.22 7.12
N GLY A 11 8.78 6.36 7.18
CA GLY A 11 8.52 7.40 8.18
C GLY A 11 7.15 8.03 8.00
N PRO A 12 6.42 8.31 9.10
CA PRO A 12 5.16 9.02 9.01
C PRO A 12 5.34 10.43 8.47
N SER A 13 4.35 10.90 7.72
CA SER A 13 4.32 12.26 7.16
C SER A 13 2.89 12.77 7.09
N ALA A 14 2.70 14.06 6.90
CA ALA A 14 1.37 14.64 6.73
C ALA A 14 0.64 14.11 5.48
N ALA A 15 1.38 13.65 4.46
CA ALA A 15 0.81 13.20 3.19
C ALA A 15 0.34 11.73 3.19
N ILE A 16 0.88 10.88 4.10
CA ILE A 16 0.68 9.45 3.97
C ILE A 16 -0.77 9.02 4.22
N ASN A 17 -1.45 9.64 5.18
CA ASN A 17 -2.86 9.38 5.44
C ASN A 17 -3.77 10.00 4.36
N ALA A 18 -3.40 11.16 3.80
CA ALA A 18 -4.12 11.73 2.66
C ALA A 18 -4.08 10.80 1.45
N THR A 19 -2.94 10.14 1.19
CA THR A 19 -2.82 9.12 0.15
C THR A 19 -3.77 7.93 0.43
N ILE A 20 -3.82 7.43 1.66
CA ILE A 20 -4.77 6.37 2.04
C ILE A 20 -6.22 6.81 1.81
N THR A 21 -6.57 8.03 2.20
CA THR A 21 -7.91 8.58 1.97
C THR A 21 -8.26 8.58 0.49
N GLY A 22 -7.34 9.05 -0.37
CA GLY A 22 -7.55 9.01 -1.82
C GLY A 22 -7.74 7.60 -2.37
N VAL A 23 -7.05 6.61 -1.81
CA VAL A 23 -7.23 5.19 -2.18
C VAL A 23 -8.61 4.68 -1.76
N ILE A 24 -9.06 5.04 -0.54
CA ILE A 24 -10.40 4.66 -0.05
C ILE A 24 -11.48 5.27 -0.94
N ASP A 25 -11.41 6.58 -1.18
CA ASP A 25 -12.38 7.29 -2.00
C ASP A 25 -12.45 6.72 -3.42
N ALA A 26 -11.31 6.55 -4.08
CA ALA A 26 -11.23 5.97 -5.41
C ALA A 26 -11.76 4.51 -5.45
N GLY A 27 -11.45 3.71 -4.43
CA GLY A 27 -11.97 2.35 -4.31
C GLY A 27 -13.50 2.31 -4.25
N ILE A 28 -14.08 3.12 -3.37
CA ILE A 28 -15.54 3.21 -3.17
C ILE A 28 -16.22 3.76 -4.43
N GLU A 29 -15.71 4.86 -4.98
CA GLU A 29 -16.32 5.56 -6.12
C GLU A 29 -16.19 4.79 -7.44
N SER A 30 -15.17 3.96 -7.60
CA SER A 30 -14.94 3.23 -8.85
C SER A 30 -16.05 2.24 -9.21
N GLY A 31 -16.76 1.70 -8.21
CA GLY A 31 -17.71 0.61 -8.38
C GLY A 31 -17.10 -0.69 -8.93
N ARG A 32 -15.77 -0.80 -8.95
CA ARG A 32 -15.01 -1.96 -9.48
C ARG A 32 -14.36 -2.79 -8.38
N VAL A 33 -14.30 -2.27 -7.18
CA VAL A 33 -13.69 -2.88 -5.99
C VAL A 33 -14.79 -3.40 -5.08
N GLY A 34 -14.60 -4.59 -4.52
CA GLY A 34 -15.54 -5.18 -3.56
C GLY A 34 -15.46 -4.45 -2.21
N HIS A 35 -14.30 -4.56 -1.57
CA HIS A 35 -13.98 -3.89 -0.31
C HIS A 35 -12.59 -3.26 -0.38
N VAL A 36 -12.37 -2.23 0.45
CA VAL A 36 -11.06 -1.61 0.65
C VAL A 36 -10.53 -2.00 2.02
N TYR A 37 -9.44 -2.75 2.04
CA TYR A 37 -8.75 -3.17 3.27
C TYR A 37 -7.47 -2.38 3.47
N GLY A 38 -7.12 -2.16 4.74
CA GLY A 38 -5.82 -1.65 5.16
C GLY A 38 -4.99 -2.73 5.83
N ALA A 39 -3.74 -2.94 5.41
CA ALA A 39 -2.82 -3.82 6.11
C ALA A 39 -2.12 -3.04 7.23
N LEU A 40 -2.23 -3.51 8.47
CA LEU A 40 -1.60 -2.89 9.64
C LEU A 40 -0.12 -3.23 9.68
N ASN A 41 0.72 -2.18 9.81
CA ASN A 41 2.18 -2.30 9.84
C ASN A 41 2.80 -2.82 8.52
N GLY A 42 2.32 -2.30 7.40
CA GLY A 42 2.94 -2.52 6.09
C GLY A 42 2.94 -3.97 5.63
N ILE A 43 4.03 -4.39 4.99
CA ILE A 43 4.14 -5.76 4.44
C ILE A 43 4.09 -6.86 5.53
N LYS A 44 4.52 -6.56 6.76
CA LYS A 44 4.33 -7.48 7.89
C LYS A 44 2.86 -7.74 8.18
N GLY A 45 2.02 -6.71 8.05
CA GLY A 45 0.58 -6.86 8.17
C GLY A 45 -0.01 -7.75 7.08
N VAL A 46 0.54 -7.67 5.86
CA VAL A 46 0.15 -8.58 4.77
C VAL A 46 0.50 -10.01 5.14
N LEU A 47 1.75 -10.30 5.52
CA LEU A 47 2.22 -11.64 5.90
C LEU A 47 1.47 -12.24 7.10
N ASN A 48 1.02 -11.40 8.02
CA ASN A 48 0.26 -11.84 9.20
C ASN A 48 -1.26 -11.80 8.99
N GLU A 49 -1.74 -11.48 7.80
CA GLU A 49 -3.16 -11.27 7.48
C GLU A 49 -3.86 -10.28 8.45
N ASN A 50 -3.12 -9.29 8.92
CA ASN A 50 -3.65 -8.30 9.86
C ASN A 50 -4.27 -7.13 9.10
N PHE A 51 -5.53 -7.31 8.69
CA PHE A 51 -6.28 -6.38 7.86
C PHE A 51 -7.40 -5.71 8.64
N VAL A 52 -7.67 -4.46 8.31
CA VAL A 52 -8.82 -3.69 8.77
C VAL A 52 -9.69 -3.32 7.58
N ASN A 53 -11.00 -3.47 7.73
CA ASN A 53 -11.96 -3.05 6.70
C ASN A 53 -12.13 -1.52 6.77
N LEU A 54 -11.57 -0.83 5.78
CA LEU A 54 -11.60 0.64 5.72
C LEU A 54 -12.96 1.18 5.29
N ASP A 55 -13.77 0.40 4.57
CA ASP A 55 -15.14 0.79 4.23
C ASP A 55 -16.00 0.95 5.49
N GLU A 56 -15.76 0.13 6.52
CA GLU A 56 -16.48 0.18 7.78
C GLU A 56 -15.92 1.23 8.74
N VAL A 57 -14.58 1.34 8.83
CA VAL A 57 -13.93 2.30 9.74
C VAL A 57 -14.08 3.72 9.24
N CYS A 58 -13.99 3.94 7.93
CA CYS A 58 -14.05 5.22 7.24
C CYS A 58 -15.33 5.35 6.39
N ASP A 59 -16.47 4.88 6.92
CA ASP A 59 -17.75 4.76 6.24
C ASP A 59 -18.35 6.11 5.81
N THR A 60 -18.02 7.22 6.51
CA THR A 60 -18.50 8.55 6.18
C THR A 60 -17.43 9.43 5.56
N LYS A 61 -17.86 10.43 4.80
CA LYS A 61 -16.94 11.41 4.20
C LYS A 61 -16.20 12.20 5.28
N GLU A 62 -16.87 12.56 6.36
CA GLU A 62 -16.28 13.30 7.48
C GLU A 62 -15.12 12.52 8.13
N LYS A 63 -15.25 11.20 8.30
CA LYS A 63 -14.18 10.34 8.81
C LYS A 63 -12.98 10.29 7.85
N ARG A 64 -13.25 10.22 6.54
CA ARG A 64 -12.20 10.24 5.52
C ARG A 64 -11.49 11.59 5.45
N ASP A 65 -12.24 12.69 5.49
CA ASP A 65 -11.68 14.04 5.53
C ASP A 65 -10.81 14.24 6.79
N LEU A 66 -11.25 13.73 7.95
CA LEU A 66 -10.46 13.74 9.19
C LEU A 66 -9.18 12.90 9.05
N LEU A 67 -9.26 11.70 8.46
CA LEU A 67 -8.10 10.87 8.20
C LEU A 67 -7.08 11.60 7.31
N ALA A 68 -7.54 12.28 6.26
CA ALA A 68 -6.68 13.00 5.31
C ALA A 68 -5.81 14.06 5.97
N ILE A 69 -6.33 14.75 7.00
CA ILE A 69 -5.62 15.81 7.72
C ILE A 69 -4.93 15.33 9.00
N THR A 70 -5.13 14.06 9.40
CA THR A 70 -4.51 13.48 10.59
C THR A 70 -3.04 13.17 10.29
N PRO A 71 -2.08 13.73 11.04
CA PRO A 71 -0.67 13.39 10.86
C PRO A 71 -0.35 11.97 11.30
N ALA A 72 0.82 11.48 10.91
CA ALA A 72 1.33 10.14 11.15
C ALA A 72 0.73 9.06 10.24
N ALA A 73 1.03 7.80 10.49
CA ALA A 73 0.61 6.67 9.67
C ALA A 73 -0.53 5.90 10.37
N ALA A 74 -1.76 6.09 9.92
CA ALA A 74 -2.94 5.48 10.55
C ALA A 74 -2.91 3.94 10.54
N LEU A 75 -2.34 3.35 9.49
CA LEU A 75 -2.15 1.88 9.39
C LEU A 75 -0.84 1.41 10.02
N GLY A 76 -0.12 2.27 10.73
CA GLY A 76 1.20 1.95 11.24
C GLY A 76 2.25 1.84 10.14
N SER A 77 3.43 1.35 10.51
CA SER A 77 4.57 1.20 9.59
C SER A 77 5.43 0.02 10.02
N CYS A 78 6.24 -0.50 9.11
CA CYS A 78 7.28 -1.46 9.44
C CYS A 78 8.58 -1.13 8.70
N ARG A 79 9.68 -1.62 9.23
CA ARG A 79 10.99 -1.65 8.56
C ARG A 79 11.29 -3.09 8.14
N TRP A 80 10.67 -3.49 7.04
CA TRP A 80 10.87 -4.81 6.46
C TRP A 80 11.25 -4.65 4.99
N LYS A 81 12.30 -5.33 4.57
CA LYS A 81 12.70 -5.43 3.17
C LYS A 81 12.46 -6.84 2.71
N LEU A 82 11.72 -7.00 1.62
CA LEU A 82 11.67 -8.27 0.91
C LEU A 82 13.05 -8.58 0.34
N GLY A 83 13.46 -9.83 0.47
CA GLY A 83 14.70 -10.32 -0.14
C GLY A 83 14.66 -10.28 -1.66
N ASP A 84 15.68 -10.83 -2.29
CA ASP A 84 15.66 -11.06 -3.74
C ASP A 84 14.64 -12.18 -4.04
N PRO A 85 13.73 -12.02 -5.01
CA PRO A 85 12.75 -13.06 -5.35
C PRO A 85 13.38 -14.41 -5.72
N LYS A 86 14.60 -14.40 -6.25
CA LYS A 86 15.32 -15.63 -6.63
C LYS A 86 15.85 -16.41 -5.42
N GLU A 87 16.14 -15.71 -4.31
CA GLU A 87 16.68 -16.33 -3.10
C GLU A 87 15.58 -16.60 -2.06
N ASN A 88 14.48 -15.84 -2.11
CA ASN A 88 13.39 -15.87 -1.12
C ASN A 88 12.02 -16.07 -1.77
N ALA A 89 11.93 -16.93 -2.77
CA ALA A 89 10.68 -17.18 -3.52
C ALA A 89 9.49 -17.51 -2.60
N GLU A 90 9.73 -18.26 -1.53
CA GLU A 90 8.69 -18.67 -0.56
C GLU A 90 7.96 -17.46 0.07
N GLU A 91 8.66 -16.34 0.33
CA GLU A 91 8.05 -15.14 0.90
C GLU A 91 7.08 -14.48 -0.11
N PHE A 92 7.46 -14.47 -1.39
CA PHE A 92 6.61 -13.96 -2.46
C PHE A 92 5.40 -14.85 -2.71
N GLU A 93 5.60 -16.17 -2.76
CA GLU A 93 4.52 -17.15 -2.87
C GLU A 93 3.50 -16.98 -1.74
N GLU A 94 3.98 -16.79 -0.52
CA GLU A 94 3.12 -16.60 0.65
C GLU A 94 2.32 -15.31 0.54
N ILE A 95 2.92 -14.20 0.12
CA ILE A 95 2.21 -12.94 -0.12
C ILE A 95 1.10 -13.16 -1.18
N ILE A 96 1.41 -13.75 -2.30
CA ILE A 96 0.44 -14.04 -3.37
C ILE A 96 -0.68 -14.95 -2.86
N ARG A 97 -0.33 -15.99 -2.11
CA ARG A 97 -1.31 -16.91 -1.50
C ARG A 97 -2.29 -16.16 -0.58
N ILE A 98 -1.77 -15.26 0.27
CA ILE A 98 -2.57 -14.44 1.18
C ILE A 98 -3.48 -13.50 0.42
N LEU A 99 -2.96 -12.80 -0.60
CA LEU A 99 -3.77 -11.90 -1.41
C LEU A 99 -4.91 -12.65 -2.10
N ARG A 100 -4.65 -13.81 -2.68
CA ARG A 100 -5.67 -14.66 -3.32
C ARG A 100 -6.69 -15.20 -2.32
N LYS A 101 -6.24 -15.66 -1.15
CA LYS A 101 -7.11 -16.15 -0.07
C LYS A 101 -8.14 -15.11 0.37
N ASN A 102 -7.75 -13.82 0.38
CA ASN A 102 -8.60 -12.70 0.78
C ASN A 102 -9.30 -12.02 -0.41
N ASP A 103 -9.27 -12.64 -1.59
CA ASP A 103 -9.85 -12.12 -2.84
C ASP A 103 -9.34 -10.72 -3.22
N ILE A 104 -8.08 -10.42 -2.87
CA ILE A 104 -7.41 -9.14 -3.17
C ILE A 104 -6.83 -9.20 -4.58
N GLY A 105 -7.33 -8.33 -5.46
CA GLY A 105 -6.83 -8.17 -6.83
C GLY A 105 -6.03 -6.90 -7.05
N TYR A 106 -6.09 -5.97 -6.09
CA TYR A 106 -5.36 -4.70 -6.16
C TYR A 106 -4.60 -4.48 -4.85
N PHE A 107 -3.29 -4.34 -4.95
CA PHE A 107 -2.43 -4.04 -3.80
C PHE A 107 -1.71 -2.72 -4.04
N ILE A 108 -1.99 -1.72 -3.19
CA ILE A 108 -1.35 -0.41 -3.22
C ILE A 108 -0.44 -0.27 -2.00
N TYR A 109 0.84 -0.01 -2.24
CA TYR A 109 1.79 0.16 -1.16
C TYR A 109 2.33 1.59 -1.14
N THR A 110 2.05 2.31 -0.06
CA THR A 110 2.47 3.69 0.16
C THR A 110 3.72 3.73 1.02
N GLY A 111 4.75 4.44 0.58
CA GLY A 111 5.97 4.60 1.37
C GLY A 111 7.15 5.18 0.62
N GLY A 112 8.32 5.12 1.25
CA GLY A 112 9.58 5.57 0.68
C GLY A 112 10.23 4.52 -0.23
N ASN A 113 11.55 4.67 -0.45
CA ASN A 113 12.33 3.85 -1.39
C ASN A 113 12.22 2.35 -1.14
N ASP A 114 12.34 1.90 0.11
CA ASP A 114 12.22 0.48 0.45
C ASP A 114 10.82 -0.08 0.12
N SER A 115 9.78 0.75 0.24
CA SER A 115 8.42 0.34 -0.14
C SER A 115 8.27 0.25 -1.66
N MET A 116 8.89 1.16 -2.39
CA MET A 116 8.89 1.13 -3.86
C MET A 116 9.72 -0.04 -4.39
N ASP A 117 10.84 -0.38 -3.75
CA ASP A 117 11.61 -1.60 -4.04
C ASP A 117 10.75 -2.87 -3.83
N THR A 118 9.98 -2.91 -2.74
CA THR A 118 9.01 -4.00 -2.50
C THR A 118 7.96 -4.12 -3.61
N VAL A 119 7.39 -2.99 -4.04
CA VAL A 119 6.42 -2.94 -5.16
C VAL A 119 7.06 -3.45 -6.44
N TYR A 120 8.25 -2.96 -6.75
CA TYR A 120 9.00 -3.38 -7.94
C TYR A 120 9.23 -4.89 -7.95
N LYS A 121 9.77 -5.44 -6.87
CA LYS A 121 10.04 -6.89 -6.74
C LYS A 121 8.78 -7.73 -6.86
N LEU A 122 7.68 -7.32 -6.21
CA LEU A 122 6.39 -8.01 -6.32
C LEU A 122 5.82 -7.92 -7.73
N SER A 123 5.95 -6.78 -8.41
CA SER A 123 5.47 -6.62 -9.79
C SER A 123 6.26 -7.50 -10.75
N VAL A 124 7.59 -7.52 -10.64
CA VAL A 124 8.46 -8.40 -11.46
C VAL A 124 8.13 -9.86 -11.18
N TYR A 125 7.97 -10.24 -9.91
CA TYR A 125 7.60 -11.60 -9.55
C TYR A 125 6.25 -12.02 -10.18
N CYS A 126 5.25 -11.14 -10.13
CA CYS A 126 3.96 -11.41 -10.77
C CYS A 126 4.08 -11.57 -12.28
N GLU A 127 4.89 -10.74 -12.94
CA GLU A 127 5.14 -10.83 -14.39
C GLU A 127 5.85 -12.13 -14.77
N GLU A 128 6.95 -12.47 -14.08
CA GLU A 128 7.73 -13.69 -14.35
C GLU A 128 6.92 -14.99 -14.13
N HIS A 129 5.94 -14.97 -13.22
CA HIS A 129 5.10 -16.13 -12.90
C HIS A 129 3.70 -16.08 -13.55
N ASN A 130 3.46 -15.13 -14.48
CA ASN A 130 2.19 -14.95 -15.18
C ASN A 130 0.99 -14.80 -14.21
N ILE A 131 1.17 -14.05 -13.14
CA ILE A 131 0.13 -13.73 -12.15
C ILE A 131 -0.61 -12.47 -12.60
N ASP A 132 -1.69 -12.66 -13.37
CA ASP A 132 -2.46 -11.56 -13.96
C ASP A 132 -3.65 -11.10 -13.10
N ASP A 133 -4.02 -11.89 -12.12
CA ASP A 133 -5.18 -11.67 -11.25
C ASP A 133 -4.91 -10.70 -10.08
N ILE A 134 -3.66 -10.30 -9.87
CA ILE A 134 -3.22 -9.33 -8.86
C ILE A 134 -2.44 -8.21 -9.54
N LYS A 135 -2.84 -6.96 -9.24
CA LYS A 135 -2.14 -5.75 -9.70
C LYS A 135 -1.50 -5.06 -8.51
N VAL A 136 -0.19 -4.86 -8.59
CA VAL A 136 0.61 -4.19 -7.54
C VAL A 136 0.96 -2.79 -8.02
N MET A 137 0.75 -1.78 -7.17
CA MET A 137 1.05 -0.38 -7.50
C MET A 137 1.68 0.33 -6.31
N GLY A 138 2.68 1.15 -6.56
CA GLY A 138 3.31 2.02 -5.58
C GLY A 138 2.66 3.40 -5.53
N ALA A 139 2.53 3.94 -4.31
CA ALA A 139 2.22 5.33 -4.06
C ALA A 139 3.42 5.96 -3.33
N PRO A 140 4.41 6.51 -4.06
CA PRO A 140 5.66 6.96 -3.47
C PRO A 140 5.45 8.19 -2.59
N LYS A 141 6.17 8.24 -1.47
CA LYS A 141 6.28 9.42 -0.61
C LYS A 141 7.68 9.48 -0.01
N THR A 142 8.41 10.53 -0.30
CA THR A 142 9.69 10.83 0.33
C THR A 142 10.05 12.29 0.10
N ILE A 143 10.86 12.86 0.97
CA ILE A 143 11.46 14.19 0.78
C ILE A 143 12.79 14.12 0.03
N ASP A 144 13.31 12.91 -0.20
CA ASP A 144 14.67 12.70 -0.72
C ASP A 144 14.77 13.07 -2.21
N ASN A 145 13.65 13.02 -2.94
CA ASN A 145 13.58 13.31 -4.38
C ASN A 145 14.62 12.52 -5.19
N ASP A 146 14.79 11.25 -4.86
CA ASP A 146 15.77 10.35 -5.45
C ASP A 146 15.14 9.32 -6.42
N LEU A 147 13.88 9.52 -6.76
CA LEU A 147 13.21 8.78 -7.84
C LEU A 147 13.44 9.50 -9.16
N GLY A 148 13.87 8.76 -10.18
CA GLY A 148 13.96 9.28 -11.54
C GLY A 148 12.61 9.81 -12.03
N GLU A 149 12.63 10.82 -12.89
CA GLU A 149 11.42 11.43 -13.50
C GLU A 149 10.45 12.08 -12.50
N THR A 150 10.93 12.41 -11.28
CA THR A 150 10.12 13.05 -10.23
C THR A 150 10.60 14.47 -9.98
N ASP A 151 9.74 15.47 -10.23
CA ASP A 151 10.09 16.88 -10.05
C ASP A 151 9.88 17.39 -8.62
N HIS A 152 8.90 16.82 -7.91
CA HIS A 152 8.47 17.31 -6.62
C HIS A 152 8.30 16.18 -5.60
N CYS A 153 8.84 16.41 -4.41
CA CYS A 153 8.61 15.58 -3.23
C CYS A 153 8.09 16.46 -2.09
N LEU A 154 7.52 15.81 -1.06
CA LEU A 154 7.10 16.52 0.14
C LEU A 154 8.32 17.18 0.80
N SER A 155 8.33 18.50 0.87
CA SER A 155 9.38 19.27 1.54
C SER A 155 8.96 19.65 2.94
N LEU A 156 9.71 19.19 3.95
CA LEU A 156 9.51 19.59 5.35
C LEU A 156 10.22 20.90 5.68
N ILE A 157 11.13 21.36 4.84
CA ILE A 157 11.92 22.59 5.07
C ILE A 157 11.05 23.84 4.91
N HIS A 158 10.03 23.77 4.08
CA HIS A 158 9.13 24.89 3.78
C HIS A 158 7.86 24.92 4.65
N ILE A 159 7.76 24.02 5.61
CA ILE A 159 6.69 24.00 6.60
C ILE A 159 7.13 24.74 7.87
#